data_cb01031d3ad0b5e74cffbf1d57d941a2
#
_entry.id   cb01031d3ad0b5e74cffbf1d57d941a2
#
_cell.length_a   1.000
_cell.length_b   1.000
_cell.length_c   1.000
_cell.angle_alpha   90.00
_cell.angle_beta   90.00
_cell.angle_gamma   90.00
#
_symmetry.space_group_name_H-M   'P 1'
#
loop_
_entity.id
_entity.type
_entity.pdbx_description
1 polymer ?
#
loop_
_entity_poly.entity_id
_entity_poly.type
_entity_poly.pdbx_seq_one_letter_code
_entity_poly.pdbx_strand_id
1 'polypeptide(L)'
;MRFAITGTDARFPPLRKLLLADGHEITDPASADMVISPPWDPSARYARREEYQIAIARLTAEGAIALLRPETGLSGAHILLLGYGRIARLLARELQKAGALVTAAARSGEQRAWAEAEGIEALPLDALSGALDRFDVIIGTIPAPVLTEPLLALVRKDALLLELASAPGGIDAAAAHERGLRYIRAPGLPAKYAPERAAVILRDAVYAAAAEPLPRLGLAVTGSHCTFSRALEAFRPLKRDYTLVPILSGAAAGTNTRFFAASAFRAELEAFCGREAVDTIVKAEPLGTAQRLDALLVAPCTGNTLAKLARGV
;
A
#
# COMPACT_ATOMS: atom_id res chain seq x y z
N MET A 1 4.28 -12.31 20.85
CA MET A 1 3.45 -11.12 20.49
C MET A 1 2.00 -11.52 20.38
N ARG A 2 1.12 -10.57 20.63
CA ARG A 2 -0.33 -10.71 20.42
C ARG A 2 -0.71 -9.99 19.13
N PHE A 3 -1.31 -10.73 18.20
CA PHE A 3 -1.77 -10.18 16.93
C PHE A 3 -3.30 -10.14 16.90
N ALA A 4 -3.86 -9.14 16.23
CA ALA A 4 -5.26 -9.16 15.81
C ALA A 4 -5.33 -9.18 14.29
N ILE A 5 -6.26 -9.94 13.74
CA ILE A 5 -6.51 -9.99 12.29
C ILE A 5 -7.90 -9.41 12.05
N THR A 6 -7.98 -8.36 11.25
CA THR A 6 -9.23 -7.63 10.95
C THR A 6 -9.56 -7.66 9.47
N GLY A 7 -10.85 -7.58 9.15
CA GLY A 7 -11.32 -7.64 7.77
C GLY A 7 -11.24 -9.04 7.15
N THR A 8 -11.41 -9.13 5.84
CA THR A 8 -11.45 -10.39 5.09
C THR A 8 -10.39 -10.42 4.01
N ASP A 9 -9.54 -11.45 4.04
CA ASP A 9 -8.55 -11.75 2.99
C ASP A 9 -8.32 -13.27 2.96
N ALA A 10 -8.26 -13.85 1.78
CA ALA A 10 -8.09 -15.30 1.64
C ALA A 10 -6.75 -15.83 2.20
N ARG A 11 -5.77 -14.97 2.43
CA ARG A 11 -4.47 -15.28 3.06
C ARG A 11 -4.54 -15.34 4.59
N PHE A 12 -5.58 -14.77 5.21
CA PHE A 12 -5.69 -14.68 6.68
C PHE A 12 -5.89 -16.02 7.38
N PRO A 13 -6.73 -16.95 6.89
CA PRO A 13 -6.84 -18.26 7.52
C PRO A 13 -5.51 -19.04 7.59
N PRO A 14 -4.72 -19.19 6.51
CA PRO A 14 -3.41 -19.82 6.61
C PRO A 14 -2.39 -18.96 7.41
N LEU A 15 -2.43 -17.62 7.33
CA LEU A 15 -1.61 -16.75 8.17
C LEU A 15 -1.86 -17.00 9.66
N ARG A 16 -3.13 -17.07 10.08
CA ARG A 16 -3.49 -17.35 11.47
C ARG A 16 -2.87 -18.64 11.98
N LYS A 17 -2.89 -19.71 11.16
CA LYS A 17 -2.25 -20.99 11.51
C LYS A 17 -0.74 -20.84 11.70
N LEU A 18 -0.08 -20.07 10.82
CA LEU A 18 1.36 -19.82 10.92
C LEU A 18 1.71 -19.05 12.19
N LEU A 19 0.99 -17.97 12.49
CA LEU A 19 1.24 -17.16 13.70
C LEU A 19 1.07 -17.97 14.99
N LEU A 20 0.05 -18.82 15.06
CA LEU A 20 -0.16 -19.72 16.21
C LEU A 20 0.93 -20.78 16.31
N ALA A 21 1.36 -21.36 15.18
CA ALA A 21 2.46 -22.34 15.15
C ALA A 21 3.81 -21.73 15.56
N ASP A 22 4.02 -20.43 15.27
CA ASP A 22 5.21 -19.67 15.66
C ASP A 22 5.15 -19.22 17.15
N GLY A 23 4.12 -19.65 17.92
CA GLY A 23 3.99 -19.37 19.36
C GLY A 23 3.41 -17.98 19.68
N HIS A 24 2.72 -17.37 18.74
CA HIS A 24 2.03 -16.09 18.97
C HIS A 24 0.57 -16.29 19.36
N GLU A 25 -0.02 -15.28 19.97
CA GLU A 25 -1.42 -15.24 20.38
C GLU A 25 -2.25 -14.43 19.39
N ILE A 26 -3.46 -14.89 19.10
CA ILE A 26 -4.44 -14.12 18.32
C ILE A 26 -5.51 -13.61 19.28
N THR A 27 -5.66 -12.30 19.32
CA THR A 27 -6.53 -11.60 20.25
C THR A 27 -7.43 -10.57 19.53
N ASP A 28 -8.25 -9.86 20.27
CA ASP A 28 -9.01 -8.72 19.73
C ASP A 28 -8.11 -7.48 19.50
N PRO A 29 -8.53 -6.54 18.62
CA PRO A 29 -7.71 -5.38 18.25
C PRO A 29 -7.33 -4.46 19.41
N ALA A 30 -8.13 -4.41 20.50
CA ALA A 30 -7.86 -3.55 21.63
C ALA A 30 -6.70 -4.06 22.50
N SER A 31 -6.48 -5.39 22.50
CA SER A 31 -5.46 -6.07 23.30
C SER A 31 -4.22 -6.47 22.48
N ALA A 32 -4.21 -6.24 21.17
CA ALA A 32 -3.15 -6.66 20.28
C ALA A 32 -1.94 -5.71 20.34
N ASP A 33 -0.74 -6.30 20.21
CA ASP A 33 0.49 -5.55 20.02
C ASP A 33 0.59 -5.02 18.57
N MET A 34 -0.01 -5.77 17.62
CA MET A 34 -0.12 -5.37 16.21
C MET A 34 -1.45 -5.85 15.61
N VAL A 35 -2.11 -4.97 14.85
CA VAL A 35 -3.31 -5.30 14.06
C VAL A 35 -2.90 -5.52 12.61
N ILE A 36 -3.32 -6.66 12.06
CA ILE A 36 -3.10 -7.05 10.67
C ILE A 36 -4.41 -6.81 9.91
N SER A 37 -4.42 -5.80 9.07
CA SER A 37 -5.54 -5.43 8.20
C SER A 37 -5.26 -5.92 6.76
N PRO A 38 -6.26 -5.97 5.86
CA PRO A 38 -6.03 -6.31 4.46
C PRO A 38 -5.02 -5.36 3.79
N PRO A 39 -4.27 -5.80 2.75
CA PRO A 39 -3.18 -5.01 2.16
C PRO A 39 -3.62 -3.71 1.46
N TRP A 40 -4.91 -3.56 1.18
CA TRP A 40 -5.48 -2.32 0.66
C TRP A 40 -5.89 -1.33 1.76
N ASP A 41 -5.85 -1.76 3.02
CA ASP A 41 -6.09 -0.88 4.16
C ASP A 41 -4.88 0.03 4.38
N PRO A 42 -5.08 1.35 4.52
CA PRO A 42 -3.97 2.28 4.77
C PRO A 42 -3.17 2.00 6.05
N SER A 43 -3.74 1.29 7.02
CA SER A 43 -3.06 0.89 8.26
C SER A 43 -2.14 -0.32 8.09
N ALA A 44 -2.23 -1.06 6.98
CA ALA A 44 -1.43 -2.25 6.72
C ALA A 44 0.03 -1.90 6.39
N ARG A 45 0.84 -1.61 7.42
CA ARG A 45 2.25 -1.19 7.28
C ARG A 45 3.07 -2.20 6.46
N TYR A 46 2.87 -3.49 6.67
CA TYR A 46 3.53 -4.56 5.94
C TYR A 46 3.32 -4.48 4.42
N ALA A 47 2.14 -4.00 4.00
CA ALA A 47 1.77 -3.94 2.58
C ALA A 47 2.54 -2.85 1.80
N ARG A 48 3.13 -1.87 2.49
CA ARG A 48 3.94 -0.81 1.88
C ARG A 48 5.39 -1.23 1.63
N ARG A 49 5.81 -2.34 2.20
CA ARG A 49 7.19 -2.84 2.06
C ARG A 49 7.44 -3.34 0.64
N GLU A 50 8.52 -2.86 0.03
CA GLU A 50 8.84 -3.18 -1.36
C GLU A 50 9.11 -4.68 -1.55
N GLU A 51 9.81 -5.32 -0.62
CA GLU A 51 10.09 -6.74 -0.64
C GLU A 51 8.82 -7.61 -0.61
N TYR A 52 7.80 -7.19 0.18
CA TYR A 52 6.49 -7.83 0.18
C TYR A 52 5.80 -7.69 -1.17
N GLN A 53 5.79 -6.47 -1.73
CA GLN A 53 5.14 -6.20 -3.01
C GLN A 53 5.80 -6.96 -4.16
N ILE A 54 7.13 -7.08 -4.16
CA ILE A 54 7.88 -7.87 -5.15
C ILE A 54 7.57 -9.36 -5.00
N ALA A 55 7.57 -9.90 -3.77
CA ALA A 55 7.28 -11.30 -3.52
C ALA A 55 5.85 -11.68 -3.94
N ILE A 56 4.86 -10.84 -3.65
CA ILE A 56 3.46 -11.03 -4.08
C ILE A 56 3.32 -10.87 -5.61
N ALA A 57 4.05 -9.93 -6.22
CA ALA A 57 4.07 -9.78 -7.68
C ALA A 57 4.64 -11.03 -8.38
N ARG A 58 5.63 -11.71 -7.77
CA ARG A 58 6.16 -12.99 -8.27
C ARG A 58 5.08 -14.08 -8.27
N LEU A 59 4.35 -14.25 -7.17
CA LEU A 59 3.24 -15.21 -7.12
C LEU A 59 2.13 -14.86 -8.13
N THR A 60 1.88 -13.58 -8.36
CA THR A 60 0.93 -13.14 -9.39
C THR A 60 1.42 -13.55 -10.78
N ALA A 61 2.70 -13.36 -11.09
CA ALA A 61 3.27 -13.75 -12.38
C ALA A 61 3.24 -15.28 -12.57
N GLU A 62 3.61 -16.07 -11.56
CA GLU A 62 3.53 -17.52 -11.60
C GLU A 62 2.08 -18.01 -11.83
N GLY A 63 1.12 -17.42 -11.12
CA GLY A 63 -0.30 -17.73 -11.27
C GLY A 63 -0.85 -17.33 -12.64
N ALA A 64 -0.39 -16.20 -13.21
CA ALA A 64 -0.75 -15.79 -14.56
C ALA A 64 -0.24 -16.79 -15.63
N ILE A 65 1.01 -17.26 -15.49
CA ILE A 65 1.55 -18.30 -16.38
C ILE A 65 0.74 -19.61 -16.27
N ALA A 66 0.36 -19.99 -15.04
CA ALA A 66 -0.44 -21.20 -14.83
C ALA A 66 -1.84 -21.10 -15.48
N LEU A 67 -2.43 -19.90 -15.49
CA LEU A 67 -3.70 -19.63 -16.19
C LEU A 67 -3.56 -19.61 -17.71
N LEU A 68 -2.45 -19.07 -18.22
CA LEU A 68 -2.24 -18.94 -19.68
C LEU A 68 -1.93 -20.28 -20.35
N ARG A 69 -1.16 -21.17 -19.71
CA ARG A 69 -0.72 -22.43 -20.31
C ARG A 69 -1.83 -23.32 -20.88
N PRO A 70 -2.98 -23.54 -20.20
CA PRO A 70 -4.07 -24.31 -20.77
C PRO A 70 -4.84 -23.61 -21.89
N GLU A 71 -4.74 -22.27 -21.95
CA GLU A 71 -5.53 -21.42 -22.86
C GLU A 71 -4.82 -21.16 -24.20
N THR A 72 -3.48 -21.14 -24.19
CA THR A 72 -2.66 -20.85 -25.37
C THR A 72 -1.24 -21.39 -25.24
N GLY A 73 -0.65 -21.75 -26.38
CA GLY A 73 0.79 -22.02 -26.47
C GLY A 73 1.59 -20.74 -26.24
N LEU A 74 2.55 -20.78 -25.31
CA LEU A 74 3.37 -19.59 -25.00
C LEU A 74 4.56 -19.43 -25.96
N SER A 75 5.11 -20.53 -26.47
CA SER A 75 6.26 -20.48 -27.38
C SER A 75 5.87 -19.87 -28.72
N GLY A 76 6.55 -18.79 -29.08
CA GLY A 76 6.29 -18.02 -30.30
C GLY A 76 5.07 -17.09 -30.22
N ALA A 77 4.29 -17.11 -29.14
CA ALA A 77 3.14 -16.23 -28.96
C ALA A 77 3.57 -14.76 -28.80
N HIS A 78 2.88 -13.86 -29.49
CA HIS A 78 3.05 -12.41 -29.34
C HIS A 78 2.20 -11.91 -28.18
N ILE A 79 2.83 -11.47 -27.10
CA ILE A 79 2.14 -11.08 -25.85
C ILE A 79 2.38 -9.62 -25.54
N LEU A 80 1.28 -8.87 -25.40
CA LEU A 80 1.30 -7.49 -24.95
C LEU A 80 1.07 -7.39 -23.44
N LEU A 81 1.95 -6.73 -22.74
CA LEU A 81 1.77 -6.33 -21.35
C LEU A 81 1.34 -4.87 -21.27
N LEU A 82 0.16 -4.58 -20.75
CA LEU A 82 -0.26 -3.23 -20.43
C LEU A 82 0.29 -2.83 -19.09
N GLY A 83 1.26 -1.92 -19.09
CA GLY A 83 2.07 -1.53 -17.95
C GLY A 83 3.38 -2.30 -17.86
N TYR A 84 4.38 -1.69 -17.19
CA TYR A 84 5.67 -2.32 -16.91
C TYR A 84 6.11 -2.06 -15.47
N GLY A 85 5.19 -2.37 -14.53
CA GLY A 85 5.43 -2.36 -13.10
C GLY A 85 5.96 -3.70 -12.58
N ARG A 86 5.96 -3.90 -11.26
CA ARG A 86 6.51 -5.11 -10.59
C ARG A 86 5.96 -6.42 -11.18
N ILE A 87 4.64 -6.52 -11.35
CA ILE A 87 3.99 -7.73 -11.90
C ILE A 87 4.43 -7.95 -13.35
N ALA A 88 4.30 -6.93 -14.18
CA ALA A 88 4.62 -7.06 -15.60
C ALA A 88 6.09 -7.40 -15.86
N ARG A 89 7.03 -6.82 -15.10
CA ARG A 89 8.47 -7.13 -15.21
C ARG A 89 8.78 -8.59 -14.86
N LEU A 90 8.20 -9.10 -13.79
CA LEU A 90 8.40 -10.51 -13.40
C LEU A 90 7.71 -11.46 -14.37
N LEU A 91 6.52 -11.12 -14.82
CA LEU A 91 5.76 -11.90 -15.80
C LEU A 91 6.47 -11.94 -17.16
N ALA A 92 6.98 -10.81 -17.62
CA ALA A 92 7.72 -10.72 -18.88
C ALA A 92 8.90 -11.69 -18.93
N ARG A 93 9.69 -11.78 -17.85
CA ARG A 93 10.81 -12.72 -17.73
C ARG A 93 10.36 -14.18 -17.82
N GLU A 94 9.26 -14.53 -17.18
CA GLU A 94 8.73 -15.91 -17.24
C GLU A 94 8.15 -16.23 -18.62
N LEU A 95 7.50 -15.26 -19.28
CA LEU A 95 7.00 -15.40 -20.65
C LEU A 95 8.14 -15.57 -21.66
N GLN A 96 9.22 -14.75 -21.56
CA GLN A 96 10.42 -14.91 -22.40
C GLN A 96 11.07 -16.27 -22.22
N LYS A 97 11.20 -16.78 -20.96
CA LYS A 97 11.70 -18.14 -20.70
C LYS A 97 10.82 -19.22 -21.33
N ALA A 98 9.53 -18.97 -21.45
CA ALA A 98 8.60 -19.87 -22.14
C ALA A 98 8.62 -19.73 -23.66
N GLY A 99 9.48 -18.85 -24.21
CA GLY A 99 9.66 -18.63 -25.64
C GLY A 99 8.67 -17.64 -26.26
N ALA A 100 7.95 -16.85 -25.44
CA ALA A 100 7.03 -15.83 -25.96
C ALA A 100 7.77 -14.57 -26.45
N LEU A 101 7.20 -13.89 -27.42
CA LEU A 101 7.61 -12.59 -27.90
C LEU A 101 6.85 -11.51 -27.14
N VAL A 102 7.51 -10.87 -26.20
CA VAL A 102 6.86 -9.93 -25.27
C VAL A 102 7.06 -8.50 -25.71
N THR A 103 5.99 -7.73 -25.75
CA THR A 103 5.96 -6.27 -25.92
C THR A 103 5.33 -5.65 -24.69
N ALA A 104 5.90 -4.56 -24.17
CA ALA A 104 5.34 -3.80 -23.07
C ALA A 104 4.80 -2.45 -23.54
N ALA A 105 3.58 -2.10 -23.18
CA ALA A 105 3.04 -0.77 -23.42
C ALA A 105 2.92 0.00 -22.10
N ALA A 106 3.62 1.13 -21.98
CA ALA A 106 3.62 1.91 -20.75
C ALA A 106 3.58 3.43 -21.00
N ARG A 107 2.93 4.15 -20.09
CA ARG A 107 2.85 5.62 -20.13
C ARG A 107 4.19 6.27 -19.80
N SER A 108 4.87 5.77 -18.76
CA SER A 108 6.13 6.33 -18.28
C SER A 108 7.30 5.98 -19.21
N GLY A 109 8.08 6.99 -19.60
CA GLY A 109 9.34 6.79 -20.34
C GLY A 109 10.33 5.93 -19.57
N GLU A 110 10.37 6.07 -18.24
CA GLU A 110 11.20 5.24 -17.37
C GLU A 110 10.82 3.75 -17.49
N GLN A 111 9.54 3.43 -17.44
CA GLN A 111 9.08 2.04 -17.58
C GLN A 111 9.43 1.45 -18.96
N ARG A 112 9.33 2.25 -20.03
CA ARG A 112 9.72 1.81 -21.38
C ARG A 112 11.22 1.58 -21.47
N ALA A 113 12.02 2.50 -20.96
CA ALA A 113 13.48 2.34 -20.90
C ALA A 113 13.91 1.08 -20.13
N TRP A 114 13.23 0.76 -19.03
CA TRP A 114 13.46 -0.50 -18.32
C TRP A 114 13.10 -1.72 -19.16
N ALA A 115 11.97 -1.70 -19.89
CA ALA A 115 11.58 -2.79 -20.77
C ALA A 115 12.64 -3.02 -21.87
N GLU A 116 13.10 -1.95 -22.52
CA GLU A 116 14.14 -1.98 -23.56
C GLU A 116 15.47 -2.50 -22.99
N ALA A 117 15.87 -2.07 -21.79
CA ALA A 117 17.08 -2.55 -21.11
C ALA A 117 17.00 -4.05 -20.76
N GLU A 118 15.81 -4.59 -20.59
CA GLU A 118 15.55 -6.01 -20.35
C GLU A 118 15.29 -6.80 -21.66
N GLY A 119 15.53 -6.19 -22.83
CA GLY A 119 15.38 -6.80 -24.14
C GLY A 119 13.94 -7.01 -24.59
N ILE A 120 13.01 -6.18 -24.12
CA ILE A 120 11.59 -6.22 -24.42
C ILE A 120 11.21 -5.01 -25.26
N GLU A 121 10.53 -5.25 -26.38
CA GLU A 121 9.97 -4.17 -27.19
C GLU A 121 9.03 -3.31 -26.34
N ALA A 122 9.20 -1.98 -26.42
CA ALA A 122 8.40 -1.06 -25.64
C ALA A 122 7.63 -0.07 -26.51
N LEU A 123 6.34 0.12 -26.18
CA LEU A 123 5.44 1.04 -26.85
C LEU A 123 4.89 2.08 -25.88
N PRO A 124 4.70 3.33 -26.29
CA PRO A 124 3.87 4.26 -25.53
C PRO A 124 2.38 3.86 -25.66
N LEU A 125 1.56 4.17 -24.64
CA LEU A 125 0.14 3.76 -24.63
C LEU A 125 -0.69 4.38 -25.77
N ASP A 126 -0.31 5.56 -26.26
CA ASP A 126 -0.96 6.24 -27.39
C ASP A 126 -0.66 5.59 -28.75
N ALA A 127 0.38 4.76 -28.86
CA ALA A 127 0.70 3.99 -30.07
C ALA A 127 -0.04 2.64 -30.14
N LEU A 128 -0.86 2.27 -29.15
CA LEU A 128 -1.55 0.98 -29.12
C LEU A 128 -2.43 0.73 -30.34
N SER A 129 -3.13 1.77 -30.84
CA SER A 129 -4.03 1.65 -31.98
C SER A 129 -3.37 1.10 -33.25
N GLY A 130 -2.08 1.29 -33.42
CA GLY A 130 -1.33 0.79 -34.58
C GLY A 130 -0.69 -0.59 -34.39
N ALA A 131 -0.95 -1.28 -33.26
CA ALA A 131 -0.23 -2.50 -32.93
C ALA A 131 -1.09 -3.65 -32.40
N LEU A 132 -2.37 -3.40 -32.04
CA LEU A 132 -3.20 -4.35 -31.31
C LEU A 132 -3.55 -5.62 -32.11
N ASP A 133 -3.53 -5.56 -33.43
CA ASP A 133 -3.86 -6.66 -34.33
C ASP A 133 -2.79 -7.76 -34.39
N ARG A 134 -1.60 -7.53 -33.85
CA ARG A 134 -0.49 -8.49 -33.90
C ARG A 134 -0.36 -9.39 -32.66
N PHE A 135 -1.14 -9.13 -31.59
CA PHE A 135 -0.99 -9.86 -30.34
C PHE A 135 -1.97 -11.02 -30.20
N ASP A 136 -1.43 -12.17 -29.78
CA ASP A 136 -2.21 -13.37 -29.45
C ASP A 136 -2.79 -13.29 -28.03
N VAL A 137 -2.06 -12.61 -27.12
CA VAL A 137 -2.48 -12.40 -25.73
C VAL A 137 -2.22 -10.96 -25.32
N ILE A 138 -3.18 -10.35 -24.63
CA ILE A 138 -3.03 -9.03 -24.03
C ILE A 138 -3.28 -9.14 -22.52
N ILE A 139 -2.32 -8.71 -21.71
CA ILE A 139 -2.36 -8.84 -20.25
C ILE A 139 -2.42 -7.46 -19.59
N GLY A 140 -3.53 -7.17 -18.91
CA GLY A 140 -3.74 -5.93 -18.15
C GLY A 140 -3.09 -6.00 -16.77
N THR A 141 -2.20 -5.05 -16.46
CA THR A 141 -1.61 -4.86 -15.13
C THR A 141 -1.80 -3.45 -14.58
N ILE A 142 -2.47 -2.57 -15.33
CA ILE A 142 -2.76 -1.18 -14.96
C ILE A 142 -4.16 -1.11 -14.34
N PRO A 143 -4.33 -0.61 -13.10
CA PRO A 143 -5.65 -0.48 -12.46
C PRO A 143 -6.41 0.79 -12.91
N ALA A 144 -6.31 1.14 -14.18
CA ALA A 144 -7.00 2.28 -14.79
C ALA A 144 -7.31 1.96 -16.25
N PRO A 145 -8.43 2.44 -16.82
CA PRO A 145 -8.85 2.14 -18.19
C PRO A 145 -7.77 2.45 -19.23
N VAL A 146 -7.41 1.46 -20.03
CA VAL A 146 -6.44 1.54 -21.14
C VAL A 146 -7.06 1.00 -22.43
N LEU A 147 -7.48 -0.28 -22.45
CA LEU A 147 -8.20 -0.87 -23.58
C LEU A 147 -9.69 -0.55 -23.45
N THR A 148 -10.05 0.58 -24.00
CA THR A 148 -11.45 1.03 -24.15
C THR A 148 -12.08 0.42 -25.39
N GLU A 149 -13.41 0.56 -25.55
CA GLU A 149 -14.16 0.01 -26.67
C GLU A 149 -13.55 0.30 -28.06
N PRO A 150 -13.10 1.54 -28.40
CA PRO A 150 -12.47 1.80 -29.70
C PRO A 150 -11.17 1.01 -29.92
N LEU A 151 -10.36 0.81 -28.89
CA LEU A 151 -9.13 0.02 -28.98
C LEU A 151 -9.43 -1.47 -29.07
N LEU A 152 -10.42 -1.97 -28.34
CA LEU A 152 -10.86 -3.36 -28.41
C LEU A 152 -11.39 -3.73 -29.79
N ALA A 153 -11.86 -2.75 -30.59
CA ALA A 153 -12.25 -2.97 -31.98
C ALA A 153 -11.08 -3.39 -32.90
N LEU A 154 -9.85 -3.04 -32.50
CA LEU A 154 -8.62 -3.33 -33.24
C LEU A 154 -7.94 -4.63 -32.80
N VAL A 155 -8.43 -5.24 -31.72
CA VAL A 155 -7.89 -6.50 -31.21
C VAL A 155 -8.38 -7.66 -32.08
N ARG A 156 -7.49 -8.61 -32.35
CA ARG A 156 -7.84 -9.85 -33.07
C ARG A 156 -8.94 -10.62 -32.35
N LYS A 157 -9.84 -11.23 -33.10
CA LYS A 157 -10.98 -11.96 -32.55
C LYS A 157 -10.62 -13.21 -31.75
N ASP A 158 -9.48 -13.81 -32.08
CA ASP A 158 -8.93 -15.01 -31.44
C ASP A 158 -7.99 -14.68 -30.29
N ALA A 159 -7.68 -13.41 -30.06
CA ALA A 159 -6.82 -12.98 -28.97
C ALA A 159 -7.42 -13.27 -27.57
N LEU A 160 -6.56 -13.61 -26.64
CA LEU A 160 -6.90 -13.79 -25.23
C LEU A 160 -6.59 -12.52 -24.45
N LEU A 161 -7.57 -12.01 -23.72
CA LEU A 161 -7.41 -10.89 -22.80
C LEU A 161 -7.35 -11.42 -21.36
N LEU A 162 -6.27 -11.12 -20.64
CA LEU A 162 -6.11 -11.49 -19.23
C LEU A 162 -5.96 -10.23 -18.36
N GLU A 163 -6.91 -9.99 -17.45
CA GLU A 163 -6.87 -8.86 -16.52
C GLU A 163 -6.36 -9.28 -15.15
N LEU A 164 -5.20 -8.79 -14.75
CA LEU A 164 -4.55 -9.03 -13.46
C LEU A 164 -4.73 -7.87 -12.48
N ALA A 165 -5.02 -6.67 -12.99
CA ALA A 165 -5.14 -5.49 -12.16
C ALA A 165 -6.38 -5.53 -11.27
N SER A 166 -6.30 -4.81 -10.16
CA SER A 166 -7.45 -4.54 -9.29
C SER A 166 -8.49 -3.68 -10.00
N ALA A 167 -9.70 -3.66 -9.48
CA ALA A 167 -10.75 -2.80 -10.02
C ALA A 167 -10.31 -1.32 -10.08
N PRO A 168 -10.68 -0.58 -11.13
CA PRO A 168 -11.59 -0.99 -12.21
C PRO A 168 -10.96 -1.94 -13.24
N GLY A 169 -9.63 -2.06 -13.30
CA GLY A 169 -8.90 -2.78 -14.33
C GLY A 169 -8.52 -1.90 -15.51
N GLY A 170 -7.67 -2.43 -16.39
CA GLY A 170 -7.18 -1.75 -17.60
C GLY A 170 -7.97 -2.08 -18.85
N ILE A 171 -8.75 -3.16 -18.84
CA ILE A 171 -9.51 -3.68 -20.00
C ILE A 171 -11.01 -3.49 -19.74
N ASP A 172 -11.70 -2.88 -20.67
CA ASP A 172 -13.16 -2.76 -20.64
C ASP A 172 -13.80 -4.14 -20.84
N ALA A 173 -14.22 -4.75 -19.73
CA ALA A 173 -14.78 -6.09 -19.71
C ALA A 173 -16.13 -6.18 -20.46
N ALA A 174 -16.95 -5.13 -20.39
CA ALA A 174 -18.25 -5.10 -21.06
C ALA A 174 -18.06 -5.07 -22.60
N ALA A 175 -17.23 -4.14 -23.08
CA ALA A 175 -16.92 -4.03 -24.48
C ALA A 175 -16.19 -5.28 -25.03
N ALA A 176 -15.31 -5.91 -24.24
CA ALA A 176 -14.68 -7.16 -24.62
C ALA A 176 -15.69 -8.29 -24.81
N HIS A 177 -16.67 -8.40 -23.88
CA HIS A 177 -17.73 -9.39 -23.96
C HIS A 177 -18.67 -9.16 -25.15
N GLU A 178 -19.12 -7.91 -25.36
CA GLU A 178 -19.98 -7.53 -26.49
C GLU A 178 -19.34 -7.86 -27.86
N ARG A 179 -18.01 -7.78 -27.94
CA ARG A 179 -17.22 -8.13 -29.13
C ARG A 179 -16.91 -9.61 -29.25
N GLY A 180 -17.32 -10.43 -28.30
CA GLY A 180 -17.05 -11.88 -28.28
C GLY A 180 -15.58 -12.22 -28.09
N LEU A 181 -14.76 -11.33 -27.48
CA LEU A 181 -13.36 -11.59 -27.18
C LEU A 181 -13.23 -12.51 -25.96
N ARG A 182 -12.22 -13.38 -25.97
CA ARG A 182 -11.90 -14.23 -24.83
C ARG A 182 -11.32 -13.37 -23.72
N TYR A 183 -12.06 -13.21 -22.63
CA TYR A 183 -11.66 -12.38 -21.50
C TYR A 183 -11.63 -13.17 -20.19
N ILE A 184 -10.49 -13.17 -19.52
CA ILE A 184 -10.28 -13.78 -18.21
C ILE A 184 -9.95 -12.68 -17.21
N ARG A 185 -10.74 -12.56 -16.15
CA ARG A 185 -10.45 -11.68 -15.04
C ARG A 185 -9.89 -12.47 -13.86
N ALA A 186 -8.65 -12.17 -13.45
CA ALA A 186 -7.92 -12.91 -12.44
C ALA A 186 -7.29 -12.02 -11.34
N PRO A 187 -8.07 -11.18 -10.64
CA PRO A 187 -7.54 -10.42 -9.52
C PRO A 187 -7.25 -11.34 -8.34
N GLY A 188 -6.25 -10.96 -7.53
CA GLY A 188 -5.92 -11.66 -6.29
C GLY A 188 -5.32 -13.05 -6.50
N LEU A 189 -4.64 -13.28 -7.60
CA LEU A 189 -3.99 -14.56 -7.94
C LEU A 189 -3.13 -15.15 -6.83
N PRO A 190 -2.30 -14.38 -6.06
CA PRO A 190 -1.47 -14.97 -5.01
C PRO A 190 -2.26 -15.80 -4.00
N ALA A 191 -3.42 -15.29 -3.58
CA ALA A 191 -4.27 -15.96 -2.61
C ALA A 191 -5.06 -17.14 -3.21
N LYS A 192 -5.29 -17.15 -4.52
CA LYS A 192 -6.03 -18.21 -5.23
C LYS A 192 -5.09 -19.30 -5.74
N TYR A 193 -3.93 -18.91 -6.25
CA TYR A 193 -2.96 -19.82 -6.87
C TYR A 193 -2.09 -20.53 -5.84
N ALA A 194 -1.60 -19.81 -4.83
CA ALA A 194 -0.68 -20.37 -3.82
C ALA A 194 -0.95 -19.74 -2.44
N PRO A 195 -2.11 -20.01 -1.80
CA PRO A 195 -2.54 -19.37 -0.56
C PRO A 195 -1.56 -19.56 0.59
N GLU A 196 -0.97 -20.74 0.74
CA GLU A 196 0.01 -21.04 1.78
C GLU A 196 1.31 -20.24 1.57
N ARG A 197 1.83 -20.20 0.35
CA ARG A 197 3.04 -19.41 0.03
C ARG A 197 2.76 -17.89 0.21
N ALA A 198 1.58 -17.44 -0.20
CA ALA A 198 1.17 -16.06 0.00
C ALA A 198 1.04 -15.70 1.49
N ALA A 199 0.60 -16.64 2.33
CA ALA A 199 0.54 -16.46 3.77
C ALA A 199 1.91 -16.43 4.44
N VAL A 200 2.87 -17.22 3.98
CA VAL A 200 4.28 -17.18 4.45
C VAL A 200 4.88 -15.81 4.13
N ILE A 201 4.74 -15.33 2.88
CA ILE A 201 5.22 -14.00 2.48
C ILE A 201 4.57 -12.90 3.33
N LEU A 202 3.27 -13.03 3.61
CA LEU A 202 2.55 -12.08 4.45
C LEU A 202 3.05 -12.11 5.90
N ARG A 203 3.24 -13.29 6.50
CA ARG A 203 3.80 -13.46 7.84
C ARG A 203 5.17 -12.78 7.96
N ASP A 204 6.07 -13.06 7.02
CA ASP A 204 7.43 -12.53 7.06
C ASP A 204 7.42 -10.99 6.94
N ALA A 205 6.54 -10.44 6.10
CA ALA A 205 6.35 -9.00 5.99
C ALA A 205 5.73 -8.37 7.27
N VAL A 206 4.80 -9.08 7.92
CA VAL A 206 4.24 -8.68 9.22
C VAL A 206 5.32 -8.64 10.29
N TYR A 207 6.18 -9.66 10.37
CA TYR A 207 7.29 -9.69 11.33
C TYR A 207 8.30 -8.57 11.07
N ALA A 208 8.66 -8.34 9.82
CA ALA A 208 9.53 -7.24 9.45
C ALA A 208 8.92 -5.88 9.82
N ALA A 209 7.62 -5.69 9.58
CA ALA A 209 6.93 -4.45 9.96
C ALA A 209 6.77 -4.30 11.49
N ALA A 210 6.65 -5.41 12.23
CA ALA A 210 6.60 -5.40 13.70
C ALA A 210 7.96 -5.09 14.34
N ALA A 211 9.06 -5.47 13.70
CA ALA A 211 10.42 -5.17 14.14
C ALA A 211 10.85 -3.72 13.89
N GLU A 212 10.20 -3.01 12.98
CA GLU A 212 10.48 -1.62 12.71
C GLU A 212 9.93 -0.71 13.82
N PRO A 213 10.69 0.30 14.25
CA PRO A 213 10.17 1.31 15.18
C PRO A 213 8.96 2.02 14.56
N LEU A 214 7.98 2.32 15.39
CA LEU A 214 6.84 3.11 14.96
C LEU A 214 7.30 4.52 14.54
N PRO A 215 6.74 5.10 13.48
CA PRO A 215 7.04 6.47 13.10
C PRO A 215 6.71 7.43 14.25
N ARG A 216 7.50 8.49 14.39
CA ARG A 216 7.40 9.46 15.47
C ARG A 216 6.43 10.57 15.10
N LEU A 217 5.33 10.68 15.85
CA LEU A 217 4.32 11.72 15.67
C LEU A 217 4.40 12.73 16.80
N GLY A 218 4.76 13.97 16.49
CA GLY A 218 4.63 15.08 17.41
C GLY A 218 3.16 15.44 17.64
N LEU A 219 2.70 15.41 18.89
CA LEU A 219 1.38 15.89 19.31
C LEU A 219 1.51 17.28 19.92
N ALA A 220 1.37 18.31 19.10
CA ALA A 220 1.48 19.69 19.57
C ALA A 220 0.10 20.21 20.06
N VAL A 221 0.02 20.49 21.35
CA VAL A 221 -1.16 21.03 22.00
C VAL A 221 -0.97 22.52 22.25
N THR A 222 -1.91 23.34 21.75
CA THR A 222 -1.88 24.80 21.94
C THR A 222 -3.03 25.29 22.81
N GLY A 223 -3.11 26.56 23.12
CA GLY A 223 -3.91 27.16 24.20
C GLY A 223 -5.45 27.07 24.15
N SER A 224 -6.05 26.20 23.34
CA SER A 224 -7.51 25.98 23.33
C SER A 224 -7.95 25.01 24.44
N HIS A 225 -7.82 25.42 25.70
CA HIS A 225 -8.01 24.59 26.89
C HIS A 225 -9.36 23.88 26.98
N CYS A 226 -10.45 24.48 26.46
CA CYS A 226 -11.79 23.88 26.48
C CYS A 226 -11.93 22.64 25.60
N THR A 227 -10.96 22.32 24.77
CA THR A 227 -10.98 21.18 23.84
C THR A 227 -9.92 20.12 24.14
N PHE A 228 -9.17 20.25 25.25
CA PHE A 228 -8.09 19.33 25.59
C PHE A 228 -8.55 17.88 25.75
N SER A 229 -9.65 17.63 26.48
CA SER A 229 -10.19 16.28 26.63
C SER A 229 -10.55 15.64 25.29
N ARG A 230 -11.18 16.41 24.39
CA ARG A 230 -11.52 15.92 23.03
C ARG A 230 -10.25 15.61 22.19
N ALA A 231 -9.20 16.40 22.37
CA ALA A 231 -7.93 16.15 21.70
C ALA A 231 -7.28 14.84 22.19
N LEU A 232 -7.26 14.61 23.52
CA LEU A 232 -6.74 13.36 24.10
C LEU A 232 -7.52 12.13 23.61
N GLU A 233 -8.85 12.21 23.54
CA GLU A 233 -9.66 11.13 22.99
C GLU A 233 -9.33 10.86 21.52
N ALA A 234 -9.17 11.91 20.71
CA ALA A 234 -8.78 11.80 19.30
C ALA A 234 -7.36 11.22 19.12
N PHE A 235 -6.47 11.40 20.09
CA PHE A 235 -5.11 10.85 20.04
C PHE A 235 -5.05 9.35 20.39
N ARG A 236 -6.04 8.80 21.10
CA ARG A 236 -6.02 7.40 21.55
C ARG A 236 -5.71 6.39 20.44
N PRO A 237 -6.40 6.41 19.28
CA PRO A 237 -6.10 5.44 18.22
C PRO A 237 -4.71 5.59 17.62
N LEU A 238 -4.08 6.78 17.72
CA LEU A 238 -2.76 7.05 17.14
C LEU A 238 -1.64 6.31 17.86
N LYS A 239 -1.83 5.97 19.16
CA LYS A 239 -0.82 5.26 19.96
C LYS A 239 -0.44 3.89 19.41
N ARG A 240 -1.35 3.28 18.65
CA ARG A 240 -1.10 1.97 18.02
C ARG A 240 -0.11 2.07 16.85
N ASP A 241 -0.18 3.17 16.11
CA ASP A 241 0.49 3.30 14.82
C ASP A 241 1.70 4.24 14.87
N TYR A 242 1.88 4.97 15.99
CA TYR A 242 2.91 5.99 16.14
C TYR A 242 3.58 5.96 17.54
N THR A 243 4.84 6.29 17.57
CA THR A 243 5.52 6.73 18.79
C THR A 243 5.17 8.19 19.03
N LEU A 244 4.34 8.46 20.04
CA LEU A 244 3.81 9.80 20.31
C LEU A 244 4.82 10.65 21.08
N VAL A 245 5.04 11.88 20.60
CA VAL A 245 5.92 12.88 21.26
C VAL A 245 5.07 14.08 21.66
N PRO A 246 4.78 14.27 22.95
CA PRO A 246 3.96 15.39 23.40
C PRO A 246 4.72 16.70 23.30
N ILE A 247 4.09 17.72 22.74
CA ILE A 247 4.64 19.08 22.58
C ILE A 247 3.62 20.07 23.13
N LEU A 248 4.02 20.93 24.06
CA LEU A 248 3.14 21.91 24.67
C LEU A 248 3.58 23.33 24.30
N SER A 249 2.64 24.15 23.82
CA SER A 249 2.90 25.58 23.74
C SER A 249 3.04 26.19 25.14
N GLY A 250 3.72 27.33 25.27
CA GLY A 250 3.88 28.00 26.57
C GLY A 250 2.55 28.26 27.29
N ALA A 251 1.48 28.58 26.52
CA ALA A 251 0.14 28.75 27.09
C ALA A 251 -0.44 27.42 27.62
N ALA A 252 -0.30 26.33 26.87
CA ALA A 252 -0.79 25.02 27.31
C ALA A 252 0.01 24.46 28.50
N ALA A 253 1.31 24.77 28.56
CA ALA A 253 2.21 24.29 29.59
C ALA A 253 2.10 25.03 30.95
N GLY A 254 1.72 26.33 30.90
CA GLY A 254 1.83 27.19 32.10
C GLY A 254 0.53 27.86 32.56
N THR A 255 -0.59 27.79 31.79
CA THR A 255 -1.79 28.53 32.15
C THR A 255 -2.83 27.65 32.83
N ASN A 256 -3.14 27.93 34.07
CA ASN A 256 -4.27 27.34 34.80
C ASN A 256 -5.59 27.98 34.31
N THR A 257 -6.57 27.16 34.04
CA THR A 257 -7.90 27.62 33.62
C THR A 257 -8.99 26.92 34.45
N ARG A 258 -10.23 27.33 34.29
CA ARG A 258 -11.38 26.65 34.88
C ARG A 258 -11.58 25.21 34.41
N PHE A 259 -10.94 24.81 33.30
CA PHE A 259 -11.08 23.48 32.72
C PHE A 259 -10.01 22.53 33.23
N PHE A 260 -8.74 23.03 33.39
CA PHE A 260 -7.61 22.22 33.80
C PHE A 260 -6.59 23.07 34.57
N ALA A 261 -5.95 22.48 35.58
CA ALA A 261 -4.64 22.92 36.02
C ALA A 261 -3.59 22.48 34.98
N ALA A 262 -2.70 23.36 34.58
CA ALA A 262 -1.69 23.10 33.54
C ALA A 262 -0.82 21.87 33.87
N SER A 263 -0.44 21.73 35.16
CA SER A 263 0.34 20.58 35.64
C SER A 263 -0.42 19.25 35.52
N ALA A 264 -1.72 19.24 35.81
CA ALA A 264 -2.54 18.03 35.71
C ALA A 264 -2.70 17.58 34.25
N PHE A 265 -2.96 18.50 33.35
CA PHE A 265 -3.05 18.18 31.91
C PHE A 265 -1.72 17.70 31.35
N ARG A 266 -0.59 18.34 31.74
CA ARG A 266 0.76 17.89 31.38
C ARG A 266 0.97 16.45 31.82
N ALA A 267 0.73 16.13 33.09
CA ALA A 267 0.91 14.78 33.62
C ALA A 267 0.05 13.74 32.90
N GLU A 268 -1.19 14.09 32.55
CA GLU A 268 -2.08 13.21 31.78
C GLU A 268 -1.55 12.96 30.35
N LEU A 269 -1.09 14.00 29.66
CA LEU A 269 -0.53 13.88 28.31
C LEU A 269 0.79 13.10 28.30
N GLU A 270 1.66 13.34 29.27
CA GLU A 270 2.93 12.62 29.44
C GLU A 270 2.71 11.14 29.76
N ALA A 271 1.80 10.84 30.68
CA ALA A 271 1.41 9.45 30.99
C ALA A 271 0.78 8.75 29.77
N PHE A 272 -0.05 9.48 29.03
CA PHE A 272 -0.63 8.97 27.77
C PHE A 272 0.46 8.66 26.73
N CYS A 273 1.43 9.55 26.51
CA CYS A 273 2.50 9.37 25.53
C CYS A 273 3.65 8.48 26.03
N GLY A 274 3.75 8.24 27.35
CA GLY A 274 4.83 7.48 27.97
C GLY A 274 6.19 8.20 27.97
N ARG A 275 6.20 9.54 27.91
CA ARG A 275 7.41 10.37 27.90
C ARG A 275 7.12 11.82 28.31
N GLU A 276 8.17 12.54 28.70
CA GLU A 276 8.08 13.96 29.02
C GLU A 276 7.66 14.83 27.84
N ALA A 277 6.91 15.89 28.14
CA ALA A 277 6.51 16.88 27.17
C ALA A 277 7.65 17.83 26.78
N VAL A 278 7.73 18.12 25.51
CA VAL A 278 8.58 19.16 24.93
C VAL A 278 7.85 20.49 25.05
N ASP A 279 8.32 21.36 25.92
CA ASP A 279 7.68 22.64 26.29
C ASP A 279 8.61 23.84 26.16
N THR A 280 9.87 23.61 25.81
CA THR A 280 10.88 24.65 25.59
C THR A 280 11.58 24.45 24.25
N ILE A 281 12.18 25.53 23.74
CA ILE A 281 12.96 25.51 22.49
C ILE A 281 14.14 24.52 22.64
N VAL A 282 14.81 24.51 23.78
CA VAL A 282 15.95 23.61 24.06
C VAL A 282 15.54 22.14 23.95
N LYS A 283 14.39 21.77 24.55
CA LYS A 283 13.84 20.40 24.40
C LYS A 283 13.38 20.09 22.99
N ALA A 284 13.05 21.09 22.18
CA ALA A 284 12.59 20.92 20.81
C ALA A 284 13.73 20.76 19.79
N GLU A 285 14.93 21.26 20.05
CA GLU A 285 16.08 21.18 19.14
C GLU A 285 16.36 19.77 18.62
N PRO A 286 16.33 18.69 19.44
CA PRO A 286 16.57 17.34 18.94
C PRO A 286 15.50 16.83 17.96
N LEU A 287 14.29 17.40 17.98
CA LEU A 287 13.19 16.97 17.14
C LEU A 287 13.39 17.30 15.64
N GLY A 288 14.29 18.24 15.34
CA GLY A 288 14.68 18.59 13.96
C GLY A 288 15.90 17.79 13.45
N THR A 289 16.63 17.14 14.34
CA THR A 289 17.94 16.51 14.06
C THR A 289 17.98 15.05 14.49
N ALA A 290 18.54 14.77 15.67
CA ALA A 290 18.78 13.40 16.17
C ALA A 290 17.49 12.63 16.50
N GLN A 291 16.41 13.32 16.85
CA GLN A 291 15.13 12.74 17.21
C GLN A 291 14.01 13.21 16.25
N ARG A 292 14.30 13.22 14.97
CA ARG A 292 13.40 13.73 13.94
C ARG A 292 11.99 13.15 14.06
N LEU A 293 10.99 14.03 13.90
CA LEU A 293 9.59 13.64 13.76
C LEU A 293 9.29 13.28 12.31
N ASP A 294 8.50 12.24 12.11
CA ASP A 294 7.98 11.88 10.77
C ASP A 294 6.76 12.71 10.40
N ALA A 295 5.98 13.13 11.42
CA ALA A 295 4.85 14.03 11.26
C ALA A 295 4.61 14.86 12.50
N LEU A 296 3.89 15.98 12.35
CA LEU A 296 3.44 16.85 13.43
C LEU A 296 1.94 17.07 13.32
N LEU A 297 1.20 16.72 14.37
CA LEU A 297 -0.23 16.99 14.52
C LEU A 297 -0.41 18.12 15.53
N VAL A 298 -1.00 19.23 15.10
CA VAL A 298 -1.31 20.36 15.99
C VAL A 298 -2.80 20.34 16.33
N ALA A 299 -3.14 19.85 17.52
CA ALA A 299 -4.54 19.76 17.99
C ALA A 299 -4.62 19.83 19.53
N PRO A 300 -5.41 20.75 20.08
CA PRO A 300 -6.08 21.83 19.39
C PRO A 300 -5.11 22.84 18.80
N CYS A 301 -5.49 23.46 17.68
CA CYS A 301 -4.73 24.55 17.07
C CYS A 301 -5.45 25.90 17.30
N THR A 302 -4.80 26.83 18.02
CA THR A 302 -5.37 28.18 18.18
C THR A 302 -5.21 29.00 16.90
N GLY A 303 -6.09 30.00 16.71
CA GLY A 303 -5.98 30.93 15.58
C GLY A 303 -4.62 31.63 15.49
N ASN A 304 -4.02 31.97 16.66
CA ASN A 304 -2.67 32.54 16.71
C ASN A 304 -1.61 31.55 16.20
N THR A 305 -1.67 30.29 16.62
CA THR A 305 -0.76 29.25 16.13
C THR A 305 -0.93 29.03 14.62
N LEU A 306 -2.17 28.95 14.15
CA LEU A 306 -2.46 28.78 12.72
C LEU A 306 -1.92 29.96 11.90
N ALA A 307 -2.11 31.19 12.37
CA ALA A 307 -1.61 32.39 11.71
C ALA A 307 -0.07 32.42 11.63
N LYS A 308 0.63 31.96 12.69
CA LYS A 308 2.08 31.85 12.69
C LYS A 308 2.56 30.77 11.69
N LEU A 309 1.96 29.60 11.71
CA LEU A 309 2.29 28.54 10.77
C LEU A 309 2.09 28.98 9.31
N ALA A 310 1.00 29.70 9.01
CA ALA A 310 0.72 30.21 7.67
C ALA A 310 1.74 31.26 7.20
N ARG A 311 2.41 31.94 8.13
CA ARG A 311 3.44 32.96 7.84
C ARG A 311 4.87 32.44 7.94
N GLY A 312 5.05 31.17 8.26
CA GLY A 312 6.38 30.57 8.44
C GLY A 312 7.13 31.08 9.69
N VAL A 313 6.40 31.42 10.75
CA VAL A 313 6.95 31.96 12.00
C VAL A 313 6.81 30.95 13.11
#